data_a54754fffcc4280e63b90332f78113d7
#
_entry.id   a54754fffcc4280e63b90332f78113d7
#
_cell.length_a   1.000
_cell.length_b   1.000
_cell.length_c   1.000
_cell.angle_alpha   90.00
_cell.angle_beta   90.00
_cell.angle_gamma   90.00
#
_symmetry.space_group_name_H-M   'P 1'
#
loop_
_entity.id
_entity.type
_entity.pdbx_description
1 polymer ?
#
loop_
_entity_poly.entity_id
_entity_poly.type
_entity_poly.pdbx_seq_one_letter_code
_entity_poly.pdbx_strand_id
1 'polypeptide(L)'
;MSALARYFHLRGDNVSGYDRTSSPLTEELVAEGIDIHYDDRPDELPADIDLVVYTPAVPQELGEFKTLKERGVRMEKRSQVLGELTRGKRCIAVAGSHGKTTTSTLIAHLLSKAPCGCSAFLGGISKNFNSNLLVNNESEYVVVEADEYDRSFLQLHPYYSVVTATDADHLDIYGDHHTLLEAYAQFVNQTSHEGHAFIKDNIFLEDDGDLFGHGNEEHEGHEHDEHHHHGGYEFVELPYSTYTAQGIEADYYAINVRTYHGNLFFDLRTPDGVLFDLELDGAPLVNVENAVAASAVAISCGLDQFQLRNGLKTFAGVRRRFDYRIREKELVYIDDYAHHPQEIERTIESVRYLYPNKRLVGIFQPHLYSRTRDFADEFARVLSKLDEIVMMPIYPAREKPILGVTSSMVLRKIDSMSKYLCTPDQVLELVPALCPDVVLTLGAGDIDRLVPRLEATLRENML
;
A
#
# COMPACT_ATOMS: atom_id res chain seq x y z
N MET A 1 2.04 -11.18 -7.21
CA MET A 1 1.97 -12.39 -8.08
C MET A 1 0.70 -12.41 -8.92
N SER A 2 -0.49 -12.28 -8.34
CA SER A 2 -1.79 -12.42 -9.04
C SER A 2 -1.94 -11.55 -10.30
N ALA A 3 -1.47 -10.30 -10.30
CA ALA A 3 -1.50 -9.44 -11.50
C ALA A 3 -0.67 -10.03 -12.66
N LEU A 4 0.51 -10.60 -12.39
CA LEU A 4 1.31 -11.27 -13.41
C LEU A 4 0.66 -12.57 -13.89
N ALA A 5 0.09 -13.37 -12.98
CA ALA A 5 -0.63 -14.58 -13.35
C ALA A 5 -1.80 -14.26 -14.28
N ARG A 6 -2.61 -13.23 -13.97
CA ARG A 6 -3.68 -12.74 -14.84
C ARG A 6 -3.15 -12.25 -16.19
N TYR A 7 -2.03 -11.50 -16.18
CA TYR A 7 -1.44 -10.97 -17.40
C TYR A 7 -1.04 -12.07 -18.38
N PHE A 8 -0.31 -13.09 -17.90
CA PHE A 8 0.10 -14.22 -18.75
C PHE A 8 -1.10 -15.04 -19.19
N HIS A 9 -2.05 -15.31 -18.29
CA HIS A 9 -3.29 -16.01 -18.63
C HIS A 9 -4.10 -15.30 -19.73
N LEU A 10 -4.25 -13.98 -19.66
CA LEU A 10 -4.92 -13.16 -20.67
C LEU A 10 -4.22 -13.17 -22.03
N ARG A 11 -2.89 -13.41 -22.06
CA ARG A 11 -2.13 -13.59 -23.30
C ARG A 11 -2.34 -14.97 -23.93
N GLY A 12 -2.99 -15.88 -23.23
CA GLY A 12 -3.19 -17.27 -23.65
C GLY A 12 -2.10 -18.23 -23.22
N ASP A 13 -1.19 -17.78 -22.33
CA ASP A 13 -0.18 -18.67 -21.73
C ASP A 13 -0.87 -19.63 -20.74
N ASN A 14 -0.33 -20.85 -20.64
CA ASN A 14 -0.79 -21.82 -19.63
C ASN A 14 -0.15 -21.48 -18.29
N VAL A 15 -0.96 -21.02 -17.34
CA VAL A 15 -0.49 -20.52 -16.04
C VAL A 15 -0.97 -21.42 -14.90
N SER A 16 -0.05 -21.88 -14.08
CA SER A 16 -0.34 -22.53 -12.81
C SER A 16 0.46 -21.91 -11.68
N GLY A 17 0.07 -22.13 -10.44
CA GLY A 17 0.76 -21.52 -9.31
C GLY A 17 0.62 -22.28 -8.00
N TYR A 18 1.58 -22.06 -7.13
CA TYR A 18 1.58 -22.50 -5.74
C TYR A 18 1.37 -21.33 -4.79
N ASP A 19 0.49 -21.49 -3.84
CA ASP A 19 0.41 -20.65 -2.64
C ASP A 19 0.34 -21.53 -1.39
N ARG A 20 0.84 -21.07 -0.28
CA ARG A 20 0.84 -21.83 0.96
C ARG A 20 -0.56 -22.05 1.52
N THR A 21 -1.48 -21.10 1.28
CA THR A 21 -2.82 -21.09 1.86
C THR A 21 -3.83 -20.53 0.88
N SER A 22 -5.04 -21.12 0.88
CA SER A 22 -6.17 -20.54 0.16
C SER A 22 -6.54 -19.17 0.75
N SER A 23 -6.82 -18.24 -0.15
CA SER A 23 -7.30 -16.88 0.17
C SER A 23 -8.38 -16.47 -0.83
N PRO A 24 -9.22 -15.46 -0.53
CA PRO A 24 -10.18 -14.95 -1.49
C PRO A 24 -9.56 -14.59 -2.85
N LEU A 25 -8.32 -14.08 -2.85
CA LEU A 25 -7.59 -13.74 -4.07
C LEU A 25 -7.20 -14.98 -4.89
N THR A 26 -6.69 -16.04 -4.24
CA THR A 26 -6.35 -17.28 -4.96
C THR A 26 -7.61 -18.03 -5.43
N GLU A 27 -8.72 -17.93 -4.69
CA GLU A 27 -10.02 -18.46 -5.10
C GLU A 27 -10.57 -17.73 -6.33
N GLU A 28 -10.39 -16.38 -6.41
CA GLU A 28 -10.70 -15.60 -7.61
C GLU A 28 -9.86 -16.05 -8.82
N LEU A 29 -8.56 -16.29 -8.66
CA LEU A 29 -7.68 -16.79 -9.75
C LEU A 29 -8.12 -18.16 -10.25
N VAL A 30 -8.52 -19.07 -9.34
CA VAL A 30 -9.07 -20.38 -9.73
C VAL A 30 -10.36 -20.22 -10.52
N ALA A 31 -11.26 -19.31 -10.09
CA ALA A 31 -12.49 -19.01 -10.82
C ALA A 31 -12.24 -18.38 -12.21
N GLU A 32 -11.12 -17.68 -12.38
CA GLU A 32 -10.65 -17.13 -13.66
C GLU A 32 -10.00 -18.20 -14.58
N GLY A 33 -9.80 -19.44 -14.10
CA GLY A 33 -9.25 -20.55 -14.87
C GLY A 33 -7.74 -20.78 -14.70
N ILE A 34 -7.10 -20.15 -13.70
CA ILE A 34 -5.70 -20.38 -13.35
C ILE A 34 -5.62 -21.53 -12.34
N ASP A 35 -4.81 -22.53 -12.62
CA ASP A 35 -4.64 -23.69 -11.74
C ASP A 35 -3.75 -23.32 -10.54
N ILE A 36 -4.35 -23.31 -9.32
CA ILE A 36 -3.65 -22.99 -8.07
C ILE A 36 -3.72 -24.17 -7.11
N HIS A 37 -2.57 -24.59 -6.63
CA HIS A 37 -2.46 -25.64 -5.60
C HIS A 37 -1.81 -25.12 -4.32
N TYR A 38 -2.01 -25.84 -3.20
CA TYR A 38 -1.61 -25.41 -1.85
C TYR A 38 -0.68 -26.41 -1.16
N ASP A 39 -0.41 -27.52 -1.80
CA ASP A 39 0.51 -28.56 -1.33
C ASP A 39 1.78 -28.56 -2.17
N ASP A 40 2.94 -28.82 -1.58
CA ASP A 40 4.21 -28.98 -2.27
C ASP A 40 4.22 -30.30 -3.08
N ARG A 41 4.20 -30.21 -4.42
CA ARG A 41 4.01 -31.34 -5.34
C ARG A 41 5.12 -31.46 -6.39
N PRO A 42 6.37 -31.67 -6.00
CA PRO A 42 7.51 -31.67 -6.91
C PRO A 42 7.40 -32.74 -8.03
N ASP A 43 6.69 -33.85 -7.76
CA ASP A 43 6.51 -34.94 -8.72
C ASP A 43 5.40 -34.67 -9.76
N GLU A 44 4.53 -33.71 -9.52
CA GLU A 44 3.41 -33.36 -10.40
C GLU A 44 3.73 -32.16 -11.34
N LEU A 45 4.94 -31.59 -11.21
CA LEU A 45 5.35 -30.45 -12.03
C LEU A 45 5.41 -30.82 -13.53
N PRO A 46 4.81 -30.01 -14.42
CA PRO A 46 4.91 -30.19 -15.87
C PRO A 46 6.36 -30.36 -16.34
N ALA A 47 6.55 -31.09 -17.44
CA ALA A 47 7.89 -31.29 -17.99
C ALA A 47 8.40 -30.06 -18.76
N ASP A 48 7.47 -29.32 -19.36
CA ASP A 48 7.70 -28.20 -20.28
C ASP A 48 7.29 -26.86 -19.63
N ILE A 49 8.12 -26.36 -18.72
CA ILE A 49 7.94 -25.05 -18.09
C ILE A 49 8.92 -24.08 -18.70
N ASP A 50 8.42 -23.01 -19.31
CA ASP A 50 9.22 -21.94 -19.93
C ASP A 50 9.78 -20.95 -18.91
N LEU A 51 8.97 -20.58 -17.92
CA LEU A 51 9.30 -19.55 -16.94
C LEU A 51 8.68 -19.84 -15.57
N VAL A 52 9.47 -19.72 -14.54
CA VAL A 52 9.01 -19.70 -13.15
C VAL A 52 9.16 -18.30 -12.60
N VAL A 53 8.07 -17.71 -12.12
CA VAL A 53 8.08 -16.42 -11.47
C VAL A 53 7.88 -16.59 -9.96
N TYR A 54 8.80 -16.09 -9.16
CA TYR A 54 8.75 -16.27 -7.71
C TYR A 54 8.97 -14.98 -6.93
N THR A 55 8.64 -14.98 -5.63
CA THR A 55 8.95 -13.90 -4.70
C THR A 55 9.98 -14.37 -3.67
N PRO A 56 10.74 -13.46 -3.03
CA PRO A 56 11.66 -13.81 -1.94
C PRO A 56 10.99 -14.54 -0.76
N ALA A 57 9.65 -14.46 -0.67
CA ALA A 57 8.88 -15.12 0.37
C ALA A 57 8.78 -16.65 0.21
N VAL A 58 9.11 -17.19 -0.97
CA VAL A 58 9.10 -18.64 -1.22
C VAL A 58 10.33 -19.27 -0.58
N PRO A 59 10.16 -20.26 0.33
CA PRO A 59 11.29 -20.95 0.94
C PRO A 59 12.12 -21.70 -0.11
N GLN A 60 13.44 -21.57 -0.02
CA GLN A 60 14.35 -22.29 -0.94
C GLN A 60 14.31 -23.81 -0.73
N GLU A 61 13.81 -24.26 0.42
CA GLU A 61 13.64 -25.66 0.78
C GLU A 61 12.37 -26.30 0.20
N LEU A 62 11.45 -25.51 -0.37
CA LEU A 62 10.25 -26.02 -1.02
C LEU A 62 10.64 -27.02 -2.12
N GLY A 63 10.01 -28.21 -2.12
CA GLY A 63 10.36 -29.30 -3.04
C GLY A 63 10.22 -28.91 -4.49
N GLU A 64 9.13 -28.25 -4.86
CA GLU A 64 8.93 -27.72 -6.21
C GLU A 64 10.01 -26.72 -6.62
N PHE A 65 10.38 -25.78 -5.72
CA PHE A 65 11.41 -24.77 -6.00
C PHE A 65 12.77 -25.44 -6.27
N LYS A 66 13.15 -26.46 -5.48
CA LYS A 66 14.38 -27.23 -5.69
C LYS A 66 14.35 -27.99 -7.00
N THR A 67 13.26 -28.70 -7.27
CA THR A 67 13.09 -29.50 -8.49
C THR A 67 13.17 -28.63 -9.73
N LEU A 68 12.53 -27.46 -9.74
CA LEU A 68 12.58 -26.52 -10.85
C LEU A 68 13.99 -25.97 -11.09
N LYS A 69 14.69 -25.65 -9.99
CA LYS A 69 16.09 -25.20 -10.04
C LYS A 69 17.02 -26.30 -10.56
N GLU A 70 16.84 -27.55 -10.13
CA GLU A 70 17.63 -28.71 -10.59
C GLU A 70 17.37 -29.03 -12.07
N ARG A 71 16.12 -28.86 -12.55
CA ARG A 71 15.77 -28.98 -13.98
C ARG A 71 16.37 -27.87 -14.85
N GLY A 72 16.94 -26.79 -14.25
CA GLY A 72 17.50 -25.65 -14.97
C GLY A 72 16.45 -24.80 -15.68
N VAL A 73 15.21 -24.80 -15.20
CA VAL A 73 14.13 -23.94 -15.71
C VAL A 73 14.50 -22.47 -15.49
N ARG A 74 14.15 -21.59 -16.42
CA ARG A 74 14.32 -20.14 -16.26
C ARG A 74 13.50 -19.66 -15.05
N MET A 75 14.17 -19.15 -14.03
CA MET A 75 13.55 -18.69 -12.79
C MET A 75 13.84 -17.21 -12.57
N GLU A 76 12.80 -16.40 -12.43
CA GLU A 76 12.92 -14.94 -12.27
C GLU A 76 12.11 -14.44 -11.10
N LYS A 77 12.63 -13.42 -10.39
CA LYS A 77 11.86 -12.71 -9.40
C LYS A 77 10.72 -11.93 -10.06
N ARG A 78 9.61 -11.77 -9.34
CA ARG A 78 8.47 -10.92 -9.75
C ARG A 78 8.92 -9.55 -10.27
N SER A 79 9.87 -8.91 -9.59
CA SER A 79 10.39 -7.60 -9.94
C SER A 79 11.15 -7.59 -11.27
N GLN A 80 11.91 -8.64 -11.56
CA GLN A 80 12.64 -8.77 -12.83
C GLN A 80 11.66 -8.89 -14.01
N VAL A 81 10.64 -9.75 -13.86
CA VAL A 81 9.59 -9.90 -14.88
C VAL A 81 8.84 -8.59 -15.11
N LEU A 82 8.47 -7.87 -14.04
CA LEU A 82 7.86 -6.54 -14.17
C LEU A 82 8.79 -5.55 -14.86
N GLY A 83 10.08 -5.54 -14.52
CA GLY A 83 11.09 -4.72 -15.19
C GLY A 83 11.18 -5.01 -16.70
N GLU A 84 11.13 -6.28 -17.08
CA GLU A 84 11.10 -6.68 -18.51
C GLU A 84 9.82 -6.24 -19.21
N LEU A 85 8.65 -6.46 -18.59
CA LEU A 85 7.34 -6.10 -19.16
C LEU A 85 7.14 -4.59 -19.33
N THR A 86 7.81 -3.80 -18.50
CA THR A 86 7.73 -2.33 -18.56
C THR A 86 8.79 -1.71 -19.49
N ARG A 87 9.77 -2.49 -19.92
CA ARG A 87 10.85 -2.01 -20.80
C ARG A 87 10.29 -1.57 -22.15
N GLY A 88 10.68 -0.39 -22.59
CA GLY A 88 10.17 0.24 -23.83
C GLY A 88 8.78 0.84 -23.72
N LYS A 89 8.20 0.89 -22.51
CA LYS A 89 6.97 1.61 -22.18
C LYS A 89 7.31 2.84 -21.32
N ARG A 90 6.41 3.82 -21.29
CA ARG A 90 6.47 4.92 -20.34
C ARG A 90 6.00 4.43 -18.97
N CYS A 91 6.91 3.84 -18.22
CA CYS A 91 6.64 3.27 -16.90
C CYS A 91 6.40 4.40 -15.88
N ILE A 92 5.24 4.37 -15.20
CA ILE A 92 4.92 5.21 -14.04
C ILE A 92 5.07 4.33 -12.82
N ALA A 93 6.16 4.51 -12.08
CA ALA A 93 6.50 3.67 -10.95
C ALA A 93 6.26 4.43 -9.63
N VAL A 94 5.41 3.88 -8.76
CA VAL A 94 5.02 4.50 -7.48
C VAL A 94 5.66 3.73 -6.34
N ALA A 95 6.64 4.33 -5.68
CA ALA A 95 7.37 3.81 -4.53
C ALA A 95 7.02 4.55 -3.23
N GLY A 96 7.42 3.97 -2.10
CA GLY A 96 7.28 4.60 -0.77
C GLY A 96 6.80 3.60 0.29
N SER A 97 7.14 3.79 1.55
CA SER A 97 6.70 2.94 2.67
C SER A 97 5.17 2.90 2.79
N HIS A 98 4.47 4.01 2.50
CA HIS A 98 3.01 4.13 2.55
C HIS A 98 2.45 4.81 1.29
N GLY A 99 1.17 4.59 0.99
CA GLY A 99 0.46 5.26 -0.10
C GLY A 99 0.62 4.64 -1.50
N LYS A 100 1.59 3.76 -1.74
CA LYS A 100 1.88 3.14 -3.05
C LYS A 100 0.63 2.63 -3.78
N THR A 101 -0.11 1.72 -3.14
CA THR A 101 -1.25 1.04 -3.76
C THR A 101 -2.37 2.01 -4.12
N THR A 102 -2.69 2.95 -3.23
CA THR A 102 -3.74 3.93 -3.48
C THR A 102 -3.34 4.89 -4.59
N THR A 103 -2.11 5.42 -4.55
CA THR A 103 -1.60 6.37 -5.55
C THR A 103 -1.48 5.71 -6.93
N SER A 104 -0.88 4.53 -7.04
CA SER A 104 -0.77 3.81 -8.32
C SER A 104 -2.14 3.45 -8.90
N THR A 105 -3.10 3.02 -8.05
CA THR A 105 -4.46 2.72 -8.50
C THR A 105 -5.21 3.97 -8.95
N LEU A 106 -5.02 5.10 -8.26
CA LEU A 106 -5.63 6.37 -8.64
C LEU A 106 -5.05 6.90 -9.95
N ILE A 107 -3.72 6.84 -10.14
CA ILE A 107 -3.07 7.18 -11.43
C ILE A 107 -3.66 6.31 -12.55
N ALA A 108 -3.71 4.99 -12.34
CA ALA A 108 -4.27 4.08 -13.34
C ALA A 108 -5.73 4.41 -13.67
N HIS A 109 -6.54 4.77 -12.66
CA HIS A 109 -7.93 5.19 -12.87
C HIS A 109 -8.02 6.50 -13.66
N LEU A 110 -7.22 7.52 -13.32
CA LEU A 110 -7.18 8.80 -14.03
C LEU A 110 -6.80 8.59 -15.50
N LEU A 111 -5.71 7.87 -15.76
CA LEU A 111 -5.24 7.61 -17.12
C LEU A 111 -6.21 6.73 -17.92
N SER A 112 -6.93 5.79 -17.29
CA SER A 112 -7.94 4.98 -17.98
C SER A 112 -9.11 5.79 -18.52
N LYS A 113 -9.34 7.01 -18.03
CA LYS A 113 -10.36 7.95 -18.49
C LYS A 113 -9.82 8.95 -19.52
N ALA A 114 -8.53 8.95 -19.75
CA ALA A 114 -7.85 9.82 -20.70
C ALA A 114 -7.63 9.11 -22.05
N PRO A 115 -7.45 9.85 -23.15
CA PRO A 115 -7.16 9.27 -24.46
C PRO A 115 -5.88 8.44 -24.51
N CYS A 116 -4.88 8.75 -23.66
CA CYS A 116 -3.63 7.99 -23.59
C CYS A 116 -3.82 6.59 -23.01
N GLY A 117 -4.81 6.42 -22.12
CA GLY A 117 -5.00 5.16 -21.41
C GLY A 117 -3.78 4.70 -20.62
N CYS A 118 -3.83 3.51 -20.06
CA CYS A 118 -2.65 2.83 -19.48
C CYS A 118 -2.90 1.32 -19.32
N SER A 119 -1.83 0.54 -19.24
CA SER A 119 -1.84 -0.73 -18.52
C SER A 119 -1.45 -0.50 -17.06
N ALA A 120 -1.82 -1.40 -16.15
CA ALA A 120 -1.44 -1.26 -14.74
C ALA A 120 -1.25 -2.62 -14.04
N PHE A 121 -0.18 -2.73 -13.25
CA PHE A 121 0.09 -3.82 -12.32
C PHE A 121 0.04 -3.27 -10.89
N LEU A 122 -1.08 -3.52 -10.21
CA LEU A 122 -1.40 -2.90 -8.93
C LEU A 122 -1.16 -3.85 -7.76
N GLY A 123 -0.86 -3.31 -6.60
CA GLY A 123 -0.64 -4.07 -5.37
C GLY A 123 -1.94 -4.55 -4.70
N GLY A 124 -3.07 -3.92 -5.01
CA GLY A 124 -4.40 -4.24 -4.48
C GLY A 124 -5.46 -4.28 -5.55
N ILE A 125 -6.63 -4.84 -5.23
CA ILE A 125 -7.77 -4.91 -6.14
C ILE A 125 -8.44 -3.53 -6.24
N SER A 126 -8.36 -2.90 -7.40
CA SER A 126 -9.10 -1.68 -7.70
C SER A 126 -10.60 -1.95 -7.75
N LYS A 127 -11.40 -1.14 -7.06
CA LYS A 127 -12.87 -1.24 -7.10
C LYS A 127 -13.43 -0.76 -8.45
N ASN A 128 -12.73 0.14 -9.14
CA ASN A 128 -13.12 0.60 -10.48
C ASN A 128 -12.92 -0.45 -11.57
N PHE A 129 -11.88 -1.27 -11.45
CA PHE A 129 -11.56 -2.31 -12.45
C PHE A 129 -11.97 -3.71 -12.01
N ASN A 130 -12.34 -3.88 -10.74
CA ASN A 130 -12.56 -5.18 -10.09
C ASN A 130 -11.38 -6.14 -10.29
N SER A 131 -10.15 -5.60 -10.38
CA SER A 131 -8.92 -6.34 -10.65
C SER A 131 -7.70 -5.56 -10.13
N ASN A 132 -6.58 -6.24 -9.98
CA ASN A 132 -5.27 -5.61 -9.79
C ASN A 132 -4.43 -5.57 -11.08
N LEU A 133 -5.06 -5.87 -12.19
CA LEU A 133 -4.49 -5.77 -13.53
C LEU A 133 -5.42 -4.97 -14.43
N LEU A 134 -4.85 -4.03 -15.18
CA LEU A 134 -5.48 -3.37 -16.31
C LEU A 134 -4.57 -3.58 -17.52
N VAL A 135 -5.13 -4.03 -18.64
CA VAL A 135 -4.38 -4.23 -19.90
C VAL A 135 -4.94 -3.30 -20.97
N ASN A 136 -4.07 -2.47 -21.51
CA ASN A 136 -4.34 -1.65 -22.70
C ASN A 136 -3.12 -1.74 -23.62
N ASN A 137 -3.23 -2.57 -24.65
CA ASN A 137 -2.13 -2.83 -25.59
C ASN A 137 -1.80 -1.64 -26.48
N GLU A 138 -2.73 -0.70 -26.65
CA GLU A 138 -2.54 0.50 -27.47
C GLU A 138 -1.82 1.62 -26.71
N SER A 139 -1.82 1.58 -25.38
CA SER A 139 -1.18 2.61 -24.55
C SER A 139 0.33 2.42 -24.45
N GLU A 140 1.04 3.54 -24.46
CA GLU A 140 2.47 3.59 -24.14
C GLU A 140 2.71 3.58 -22.62
N TYR A 141 1.72 3.96 -21.82
CA TYR A 141 1.87 4.06 -20.37
C TYR A 141 1.59 2.74 -19.67
N VAL A 142 2.42 2.43 -18.68
CA VAL A 142 2.21 1.32 -17.75
C VAL A 142 2.44 1.81 -16.32
N VAL A 143 1.44 1.64 -15.47
CA VAL A 143 1.50 2.01 -14.04
C VAL A 143 1.89 0.79 -13.22
N VAL A 144 2.89 0.93 -12.36
CA VAL A 144 3.41 -0.16 -11.53
C VAL A 144 3.56 0.32 -10.08
N GLU A 145 3.10 -0.50 -9.15
CA GLU A 145 3.48 -0.35 -7.76
C GLU A 145 4.91 -0.86 -7.56
N ALA A 146 5.82 0.03 -7.21
CA ALA A 146 7.25 -0.20 -7.05
C ALA A 146 7.55 -0.56 -5.58
N ASP A 147 7.83 -1.84 -5.34
CA ASP A 147 8.04 -2.39 -4.00
C ASP A 147 9.51 -2.22 -3.59
N GLU A 148 9.77 -1.51 -2.49
CA GLU A 148 11.10 -1.31 -1.92
C GLU A 148 11.66 -2.58 -1.27
N TYR A 149 10.81 -3.53 -0.87
CA TYR A 149 11.25 -4.78 -0.27
C TYR A 149 12.23 -5.52 -1.19
N ASP A 150 13.34 -6.02 -0.62
CA ASP A 150 14.42 -6.71 -1.34
C ASP A 150 15.02 -5.86 -2.51
N ARG A 151 14.94 -4.52 -2.41
CA ARG A 151 15.36 -3.57 -3.47
C ARG A 151 14.71 -3.86 -4.83
N SER A 152 13.51 -4.44 -4.82
CA SER A 152 12.78 -4.90 -6.00
C SER A 152 12.46 -3.75 -6.97
N PHE A 153 12.21 -2.55 -6.47
CA PHE A 153 11.90 -1.37 -7.28
C PHE A 153 13.07 -0.93 -8.19
N LEU A 154 14.32 -1.31 -7.85
CA LEU A 154 15.50 -1.01 -8.68
C LEU A 154 15.58 -1.84 -9.98
N GLN A 155 14.66 -2.78 -10.18
CA GLN A 155 14.54 -3.50 -11.47
C GLN A 155 13.71 -2.72 -12.49
N LEU A 156 13.04 -1.64 -12.07
CA LEU A 156 12.18 -0.81 -12.92
C LEU A 156 13.00 0.31 -13.57
N HIS A 157 12.53 0.77 -14.73
CA HIS A 157 13.08 1.92 -15.46
C HIS A 157 11.96 2.95 -15.62
N PRO A 158 11.71 3.81 -14.63
CA PRO A 158 10.60 4.75 -14.67
C PRO A 158 10.76 5.79 -15.78
N TYR A 159 9.67 6.11 -16.46
CA TYR A 159 9.50 7.36 -17.18
C TYR A 159 9.03 8.45 -16.21
N TYR A 160 8.08 8.10 -15.34
CA TYR A 160 7.71 8.89 -14.17
C TYR A 160 7.94 8.07 -12.91
N SER A 161 8.68 8.63 -11.94
CA SER A 161 8.80 8.08 -10.59
C SER A 161 8.01 8.91 -9.60
N VAL A 162 7.37 8.24 -8.64
CA VAL A 162 6.66 8.89 -7.54
C VAL A 162 7.17 8.31 -6.23
N VAL A 163 7.58 9.16 -5.28
CA VAL A 163 7.96 8.75 -3.93
C VAL A 163 6.95 9.32 -2.94
N THR A 164 6.20 8.43 -2.26
CA THR A 164 5.07 8.81 -1.40
C THR A 164 5.42 8.91 0.07
N ALA A 165 6.39 8.14 0.54
CA ALA A 165 6.88 8.14 1.92
C ALA A 165 8.19 7.36 1.99
N THR A 166 9.03 7.67 2.96
CA THR A 166 10.32 7.00 3.20
C THR A 166 10.52 6.68 4.69
N ASP A 167 9.43 6.34 5.40
CA ASP A 167 9.51 5.94 6.80
C ASP A 167 10.41 4.70 6.94
N ALA A 168 11.09 4.59 8.08
CA ALA A 168 12.01 3.49 8.36
C ALA A 168 11.26 2.15 8.45
N ASP A 169 11.17 1.46 7.33
CA ASP A 169 10.59 0.13 7.20
C ASP A 169 11.63 -0.83 6.58
N HIS A 170 11.42 -2.13 6.73
CA HIS A 170 12.31 -3.15 6.16
C HIS A 170 13.80 -3.02 6.56
N LEU A 171 14.07 -2.56 7.81
CA LEU A 171 15.43 -2.41 8.31
C LEU A 171 16.20 -3.74 8.42
N ASP A 172 15.51 -4.87 8.42
CA ASP A 172 16.08 -6.20 8.28
C ASP A 172 16.76 -6.43 6.91
N ILE A 173 16.35 -5.71 5.88
CA ILE A 173 16.91 -5.75 4.52
C ILE A 173 17.96 -4.65 4.32
N TYR A 174 17.67 -3.44 4.81
CA TYR A 174 18.50 -2.26 4.56
C TYR A 174 19.57 -2.03 5.62
N GLY A 175 19.38 -2.57 6.84
CA GLY A 175 20.26 -2.36 7.99
C GLY A 175 19.92 -1.09 8.75
N ASP A 176 19.83 0.05 8.07
CA ASP A 176 19.47 1.34 8.64
C ASP A 176 18.62 2.20 7.69
N HIS A 177 18.11 3.32 8.21
CA HIS A 177 17.26 4.23 7.45
C HIS A 177 18.02 4.97 6.35
N HIS A 178 19.29 5.27 6.55
CA HIS A 178 20.13 5.96 5.57
C HIS A 178 20.27 5.11 4.28
N THR A 179 20.61 3.84 4.43
CA THR A 179 20.69 2.88 3.31
C THR A 179 19.37 2.73 2.56
N LEU A 180 18.24 2.85 3.26
CA LEU A 180 16.92 2.90 2.63
C LEU A 180 16.74 4.17 1.78
N LEU A 181 17.13 5.34 2.29
CA LEU A 181 17.08 6.61 1.56
C LEU A 181 17.98 6.59 0.32
N GLU A 182 19.20 6.04 0.42
CA GLU A 182 20.07 5.83 -0.74
C GLU A 182 19.40 4.98 -1.84
N ALA A 183 18.70 3.91 -1.45
CA ALA A 183 17.98 3.10 -2.43
C ALA A 183 16.83 3.86 -3.10
N TYR A 184 16.12 4.73 -2.37
CA TYR A 184 15.12 5.63 -2.97
C TYR A 184 15.76 6.66 -3.92
N ALA A 185 16.91 7.25 -3.56
CA ALA A 185 17.64 8.16 -4.43
C ALA A 185 18.09 7.43 -5.72
N GLN A 186 18.62 6.21 -5.59
CA GLN A 186 18.97 5.38 -6.73
C GLN A 186 17.75 5.07 -7.62
N PHE A 187 16.60 4.73 -7.02
CA PHE A 187 15.35 4.52 -7.76
C PHE A 187 14.91 5.77 -8.54
N VAL A 188 14.96 6.93 -7.92
CA VAL A 188 14.62 8.21 -8.58
C VAL A 188 15.58 8.50 -9.72
N ASN A 189 16.90 8.30 -9.53
CA ASN A 189 17.92 8.53 -10.56
C ASN A 189 17.82 7.56 -11.77
N GLN A 190 17.07 6.46 -11.64
CA GLN A 190 16.73 5.59 -12.78
C GLN A 190 15.61 6.17 -13.67
N THR A 191 15.00 7.29 -13.29
CA THR A 191 13.96 7.94 -14.09
C THR A 191 14.56 8.43 -15.40
N SER A 192 13.85 8.20 -16.50
CA SER A 192 14.26 8.65 -17.83
C SER A 192 14.49 10.17 -17.86
N HIS A 193 15.54 10.62 -18.54
CA HIS A 193 15.79 12.07 -18.76
C HIS A 193 14.67 12.77 -19.55
N GLU A 194 13.83 12.03 -20.26
CA GLU A 194 12.64 12.56 -20.96
C GLU A 194 11.40 12.56 -20.05
N GLY A 195 11.51 11.97 -18.87
CA GLY A 195 10.44 11.85 -17.89
C GLY A 195 10.56 12.86 -16.75
N HIS A 196 9.99 12.53 -15.59
CA HIS A 196 10.02 13.40 -14.42
C HIS A 196 9.84 12.61 -13.12
N ALA A 197 10.39 13.14 -12.02
CA ALA A 197 10.18 12.60 -10.69
C ALA A 197 9.23 13.48 -9.87
N PHE A 198 8.38 12.86 -9.05
CA PHE A 198 7.48 13.52 -8.12
C PHE A 198 7.77 13.01 -6.72
N ILE A 199 8.26 13.88 -5.84
CA ILE A 199 8.69 13.51 -4.50
C ILE A 199 7.82 14.24 -3.50
N LYS A 200 7.30 13.52 -2.51
CA LYS A 200 6.55 14.16 -1.44
C LYS A 200 7.44 15.15 -0.72
N ASP A 201 6.91 16.34 -0.43
CA ASP A 201 7.58 17.37 0.36
C ASP A 201 8.04 16.82 1.72
N ASN A 202 9.16 17.33 2.23
CA ASN A 202 9.86 16.82 3.43
C ASN A 202 10.43 15.38 3.31
N ILE A 203 10.58 14.84 2.10
CA ILE A 203 11.43 13.68 1.84
C ILE A 203 12.77 14.21 1.31
N PHE A 204 13.80 14.11 2.15
CA PHE A 204 15.14 14.54 1.78
C PHE A 204 15.90 13.33 1.22
N LEU A 205 16.11 13.33 -0.08
CA LEU A 205 16.98 12.39 -0.80
C LEU A 205 18.29 13.06 -1.20
N GLU A 206 18.61 14.19 -0.57
CA GLU A 206 19.80 15.01 -0.81
C GLU A 206 20.68 14.96 0.45
N ASP A 207 22.02 15.07 0.28
CA ASP A 207 22.96 15.20 1.39
C ASP A 207 23.02 16.66 1.84
N ASP A 208 22.15 17.03 2.73
CA ASP A 208 22.38 18.22 3.53
C ASP A 208 23.31 17.82 4.69
N GLY A 209 24.61 17.88 4.43
CA GLY A 209 25.69 17.54 5.39
C GLY A 209 25.60 18.19 6.78
N ASP A 210 24.52 18.92 7.09
CA ASP A 210 24.30 19.67 8.33
C ASP A 210 23.03 19.24 9.13
N LEU A 211 22.18 18.35 8.64
CA LEU A 211 20.88 18.06 9.29
C LEU A 211 20.91 17.04 10.43
N PHE A 212 22.03 16.36 10.65
CA PHE A 212 22.23 15.57 11.86
C PHE A 212 23.16 16.32 12.83
N GLY A 213 22.59 17.29 13.56
CA GLY A 213 23.24 18.00 14.63
C GLY A 213 23.87 17.01 15.61
N HIS A 214 25.17 16.84 15.52
CA HIS A 214 25.96 16.25 16.59
C HIS A 214 25.81 17.16 17.81
N GLY A 215 25.18 16.63 18.85
CA GLY A 215 25.25 17.23 20.18
C GLY A 215 26.69 17.50 20.53
N ASN A 216 26.97 18.75 20.96
CA ASN A 216 28.25 19.20 21.43
C ASN A 216 28.84 18.22 22.46
N GLU A 217 29.88 17.52 22.08
CA GLU A 217 30.92 17.09 23.01
C GLU A 217 32.26 17.65 22.52
N GLU A 218 32.71 18.66 23.25
CA GLU A 218 34.07 19.19 23.14
C GLU A 218 35.07 18.11 23.50
N HIS A 219 35.85 17.64 22.52
CA HIS A 219 37.14 17.00 22.80
C HIS A 219 38.21 17.56 21.87
N GLU A 220 39.21 18.15 22.54
CA GLU A 220 40.44 18.67 21.97
C GLU A 220 41.26 17.62 21.24
N GLY A 221 41.76 18.00 20.11
CA GLY A 221 43.02 17.71 19.46
C GLY A 221 43.57 16.29 19.42
N HIS A 222 43.60 15.74 18.19
CA HIS A 222 44.78 15.07 17.66
C HIS A 222 44.70 15.00 16.13
N GLU A 223 45.70 15.61 15.47
CA GLU A 223 45.97 15.45 14.05
C GLU A 223 46.35 14.00 13.75
N HIS A 224 45.66 13.35 12.84
CA HIS A 224 46.17 12.28 11.99
C HIS A 224 45.51 12.30 10.65
N ASP A 225 46.33 12.60 9.62
CA ASP A 225 46.05 12.34 8.21
C ASP A 225 45.70 10.88 7.98
N GLU A 226 44.50 10.57 7.57
CA GLU A 226 44.23 9.39 6.77
C GLU A 226 43.09 9.72 5.76
N HIS A 227 43.45 9.58 4.49
CA HIS A 227 42.56 9.68 3.37
C HIS A 227 41.44 8.61 3.47
N HIS A 228 40.31 8.95 4.04
CA HIS A 228 39.09 8.19 3.82
C HIS A 228 38.47 8.66 2.50
N HIS A 229 38.50 7.78 1.51
CA HIS A 229 37.63 7.85 0.37
C HIS A 229 36.19 7.81 0.90
N HIS A 230 35.57 8.97 1.06
CA HIS A 230 34.12 9.06 1.15
C HIS A 230 33.60 8.61 -0.21
N GLY A 231 33.02 7.41 -0.28
CA GLY A 231 32.21 7.01 -1.40
C GLY A 231 31.11 8.08 -1.57
N GLY A 232 31.16 8.84 -2.66
CA GLY A 232 30.19 9.88 -2.92
C GLY A 232 28.81 9.24 -3.01
N TYR A 233 27.89 9.72 -2.19
CA TYR A 233 26.50 9.34 -2.23
C TYR A 233 25.90 9.91 -3.50
N GLU A 234 25.20 9.08 -4.28
CA GLU A 234 24.50 9.52 -5.48
C GLU A 234 23.21 10.24 -5.07
N PHE A 235 23.21 11.57 -5.13
CA PHE A 235 22.04 12.42 -4.93
C PHE A 235 21.09 12.34 -6.12
N VAL A 236 19.86 12.85 -5.95
CA VAL A 236 18.93 13.01 -7.06
C VAL A 236 19.48 14.08 -7.98
N GLU A 237 20.03 13.67 -9.12
CA GLU A 237 20.61 14.57 -10.15
C GLU A 237 19.55 15.09 -11.15
N LEU A 238 18.35 14.49 -11.14
CA LEU A 238 17.27 14.83 -12.06
C LEU A 238 16.38 15.94 -11.49
N PRO A 239 15.86 16.84 -12.34
CA PRO A 239 14.83 17.78 -11.91
C PRO A 239 13.60 17.01 -11.47
N TYR A 240 13.08 17.36 -10.29
CA TYR A 240 11.87 16.77 -9.73
C TYR A 240 10.91 17.87 -9.29
N SER A 241 9.64 17.50 -9.15
CA SER A 241 8.62 18.34 -8.52
C SER A 241 8.24 17.80 -7.16
N THR A 242 8.03 18.69 -6.22
CA THR A 242 7.53 18.36 -4.90
C THR A 242 6.01 18.41 -4.84
N TYR A 243 5.42 17.60 -3.96
CA TYR A 243 3.98 17.64 -3.71
C TYR A 243 3.62 17.40 -2.24
N THR A 244 2.50 17.99 -1.80
CA THR A 244 2.01 17.83 -0.43
C THR A 244 0.51 18.08 -0.30
N ALA A 245 -0.12 17.46 0.71
CA ALA A 245 -1.48 17.84 1.14
C ALA A 245 -1.48 18.97 2.17
N GLN A 246 -0.31 19.31 2.73
CA GLN A 246 -0.17 20.31 3.80
C GLN A 246 1.05 21.17 3.50
N GLY A 247 0.86 22.49 3.56
CA GLY A 247 1.94 23.43 3.28
C GLY A 247 1.72 24.20 1.99
N ILE A 248 2.64 25.12 1.70
CA ILE A 248 2.57 26.05 0.55
C ILE A 248 3.86 26.14 -0.24
N GLU A 249 4.85 25.31 0.09
CA GLU A 249 6.20 25.41 -0.49
C GLU A 249 6.47 24.39 -1.59
N ALA A 250 5.52 23.45 -1.83
CA ALA A 250 5.64 22.46 -2.90
C ALA A 250 5.14 22.97 -4.25
N ASP A 251 5.56 22.33 -5.35
CA ASP A 251 5.09 22.63 -6.71
C ASP A 251 3.61 22.30 -6.89
N TYR A 252 3.17 21.19 -6.28
CA TYR A 252 1.77 20.74 -6.25
C TYR A 252 1.29 20.61 -4.81
N TYR A 253 0.25 21.33 -4.43
CA TYR A 253 -0.27 21.22 -3.07
C TYR A 253 -1.78 21.45 -2.94
N ALA A 254 -2.37 20.79 -1.95
CA ALA A 254 -3.78 20.98 -1.63
C ALA A 254 -3.99 22.20 -0.73
N ILE A 255 -5.04 22.94 -1.01
CA ILE A 255 -5.55 24.03 -0.15
C ILE A 255 -7.05 23.87 0.03
N ASN A 256 -7.61 24.52 1.06
CA ASN A 256 -9.05 24.52 1.32
C ASN A 256 -9.64 23.10 1.46
N VAL A 257 -8.90 22.18 2.11
CA VAL A 257 -9.39 20.82 2.36
C VAL A 257 -10.59 20.89 3.30
N ARG A 258 -11.71 20.33 2.88
CA ARG A 258 -12.98 20.40 3.60
C ARG A 258 -13.82 19.16 3.34
N THR A 259 -14.78 18.88 4.23
CA THR A 259 -15.72 17.77 4.07
C THR A 259 -17.14 18.30 3.88
N TYR A 260 -17.90 17.59 3.05
CA TYR A 260 -19.32 17.82 2.89
C TYR A 260 -20.03 16.50 2.57
N HIS A 261 -21.01 16.13 3.42
CA HIS A 261 -21.75 14.87 3.29
C HIS A 261 -20.87 13.60 3.18
N GLY A 262 -19.75 13.56 3.92
CA GLY A 262 -18.83 12.42 3.93
C GLY A 262 -17.90 12.35 2.71
N ASN A 263 -17.90 13.36 1.82
CA ASN A 263 -16.94 13.52 0.75
C ASN A 263 -15.88 14.54 1.14
N LEU A 264 -14.67 14.36 0.60
CA LEU A 264 -13.58 15.32 0.70
C LEU A 264 -13.57 16.24 -0.52
N PHE A 265 -13.35 17.53 -0.26
CA PHE A 265 -13.14 18.54 -1.30
C PHE A 265 -11.83 19.27 -1.01
N PHE A 266 -11.12 19.63 -2.05
CA PHE A 266 -9.92 20.44 -1.96
C PHE A 266 -9.70 21.24 -3.25
N ASP A 267 -8.89 22.27 -3.16
CA ASP A 267 -8.39 22.97 -4.33
C ASP A 267 -6.94 22.54 -4.54
N LEU A 268 -6.54 22.28 -5.78
CA LEU A 268 -5.17 21.87 -6.12
C LEU A 268 -4.41 23.06 -6.73
N ARG A 269 -3.36 23.46 -6.06
CA ARG A 269 -2.37 24.37 -6.62
C ARG A 269 -1.40 23.58 -7.49
N THR A 270 -1.12 24.09 -8.67
CA THR A 270 -0.15 23.56 -9.63
C THR A 270 0.78 24.69 -10.09
N PRO A 271 1.91 24.43 -10.75
CA PRO A 271 2.74 25.46 -11.35
C PRO A 271 1.98 26.39 -12.28
N ASP A 272 0.95 25.89 -12.99
CA ASP A 272 0.18 26.63 -13.98
C ASP A 272 -1.05 27.37 -13.40
N GLY A 273 -1.40 27.16 -12.14
CA GLY A 273 -2.56 27.81 -11.51
C GLY A 273 -3.26 26.97 -10.46
N VAL A 274 -4.56 27.24 -10.24
CA VAL A 274 -5.37 26.56 -9.23
C VAL A 274 -6.56 25.86 -9.88
N LEU A 275 -6.75 24.60 -9.55
CA LEU A 275 -7.94 23.83 -9.88
C LEU A 275 -8.83 23.78 -8.65
N PHE A 276 -9.98 24.42 -8.72
CA PHE A 276 -10.90 24.55 -7.57
C PHE A 276 -11.86 23.38 -7.46
N ASP A 277 -12.36 23.10 -6.24
CA ASP A 277 -13.45 22.18 -5.95
C ASP A 277 -13.24 20.76 -6.52
N LEU A 278 -12.07 20.18 -6.35
CA LEU A 278 -11.83 18.78 -6.64
C LEU A 278 -12.49 17.92 -5.55
N GLU A 279 -13.16 16.85 -5.95
CA GLU A 279 -13.94 15.97 -5.07
C GLU A 279 -13.35 14.57 -5.04
N LEU A 280 -13.21 14.02 -3.84
CA LEU A 280 -12.92 12.60 -3.59
C LEU A 280 -14.11 11.99 -2.84
N ASP A 281 -14.80 11.05 -3.46
CA ASP A 281 -15.97 10.41 -2.90
C ASP A 281 -15.58 9.43 -1.78
N GLY A 282 -16.02 9.70 -0.54
CA GLY A 282 -15.82 8.80 0.60
C GLY A 282 -14.36 8.46 0.94
N ALA A 283 -13.41 9.30 0.57
CA ALA A 283 -12.00 9.02 0.78
C ALA A 283 -11.51 9.41 2.19
N PRO A 284 -10.52 8.71 2.77
CA PRO A 284 -9.86 9.15 3.99
C PRO A 284 -9.02 10.42 3.73
N LEU A 285 -8.76 11.18 4.80
CA LEU A 285 -8.02 12.43 4.69
C LEU A 285 -6.64 12.28 4.03
N VAL A 286 -5.95 11.18 4.31
CA VAL A 286 -4.64 10.84 3.71
C VAL A 286 -4.71 10.72 2.18
N ASN A 287 -5.88 10.44 1.61
CA ASN A 287 -6.03 10.35 0.17
C ASN A 287 -5.98 11.71 -0.54
N VAL A 288 -6.08 12.83 0.16
CA VAL A 288 -5.80 14.15 -0.45
C VAL A 288 -4.35 14.19 -0.95
N GLU A 289 -3.40 13.72 -0.15
CA GLU A 289 -1.99 13.67 -0.55
C GLU A 289 -1.75 12.71 -1.74
N ASN A 290 -2.34 11.51 -1.67
CA ASN A 290 -2.29 10.55 -2.78
C ASN A 290 -2.92 11.15 -4.07
N ALA A 291 -3.98 11.96 -3.92
CA ALA A 291 -4.66 12.62 -5.04
C ALA A 291 -3.82 13.77 -5.61
N VAL A 292 -3.09 14.52 -4.79
CA VAL A 292 -2.15 15.54 -5.28
C VAL A 292 -1.06 14.88 -6.12
N ALA A 293 -0.42 13.81 -5.61
CA ALA A 293 0.60 13.05 -6.34
C ALA A 293 0.07 12.50 -7.67
N ALA A 294 -1.09 11.83 -7.62
CA ALA A 294 -1.71 11.25 -8.80
C ALA A 294 -2.13 12.32 -9.83
N SER A 295 -2.58 13.48 -9.36
CA SER A 295 -2.95 14.60 -10.22
C SER A 295 -1.74 15.21 -10.93
N ALA A 296 -0.61 15.36 -10.22
CA ALA A 296 0.64 15.86 -10.80
C ALA A 296 1.10 14.96 -11.96
N VAL A 297 1.12 13.64 -11.75
CA VAL A 297 1.43 12.67 -12.80
C VAL A 297 0.42 12.73 -13.95
N ALA A 298 -0.88 12.76 -13.65
CA ALA A 298 -1.92 12.78 -14.66
C ALA A 298 -1.87 14.04 -15.55
N ILE A 299 -1.63 15.21 -14.95
CA ILE A 299 -1.41 16.49 -15.66
C ILE A 299 -0.20 16.36 -16.59
N SER A 300 0.90 15.78 -16.12
CA SER A 300 2.11 15.55 -16.92
C SER A 300 1.88 14.53 -18.06
N CYS A 301 0.89 13.64 -17.93
CA CYS A 301 0.43 12.77 -19.00
C CYS A 301 -0.57 13.45 -19.95
N GLY A 302 -0.88 14.75 -19.75
CA GLY A 302 -1.74 15.55 -20.63
C GLY A 302 -3.23 15.51 -20.31
N LEU A 303 -3.64 15.09 -19.11
CA LEU A 303 -5.05 15.18 -18.70
C LEU A 303 -5.44 16.66 -18.53
N ASP A 304 -6.59 17.01 -19.09
CA ASP A 304 -7.20 18.29 -18.85
C ASP A 304 -7.94 18.35 -17.49
N GLN A 305 -8.29 19.56 -17.07
CA GLN A 305 -8.96 19.79 -15.79
C GLN A 305 -10.33 19.08 -15.66
N PHE A 306 -11.02 18.88 -16.76
CA PHE A 306 -12.32 18.20 -16.75
C PHE A 306 -12.16 16.68 -16.54
N GLN A 307 -11.21 16.09 -17.24
CA GLN A 307 -10.84 14.68 -17.09
C GLN A 307 -10.34 14.40 -15.67
N LEU A 308 -9.47 15.26 -15.15
CA LEU A 308 -8.95 15.13 -13.79
C LEU A 308 -10.08 15.21 -12.74
N ARG A 309 -10.94 16.23 -12.81
CA ARG A 309 -12.07 16.40 -11.90
C ARG A 309 -13.00 15.19 -11.90
N ASN A 310 -13.39 14.72 -13.10
CA ASN A 310 -14.26 13.57 -13.22
C ASN A 310 -13.57 12.28 -12.75
N GLY A 311 -12.30 12.12 -13.04
CA GLY A 311 -11.52 10.97 -12.59
C GLY A 311 -11.41 10.90 -11.07
N LEU A 312 -11.04 12.00 -10.39
CA LEU A 312 -10.98 12.05 -8.92
C LEU A 312 -12.33 11.73 -8.27
N LYS A 313 -13.41 12.34 -8.77
CA LYS A 313 -14.77 12.11 -8.26
C LYS A 313 -15.25 10.67 -8.42
N THR A 314 -14.85 9.98 -9.48
CA THR A 314 -15.30 8.62 -9.79
C THR A 314 -14.35 7.53 -9.29
N PHE A 315 -13.31 7.89 -8.56
CA PHE A 315 -12.38 6.92 -7.96
C PHE A 315 -13.06 6.19 -6.81
N ALA A 316 -13.32 4.91 -6.99
CA ALA A 316 -14.02 4.08 -6.00
C ALA A 316 -13.10 3.48 -4.92
N GLY A 317 -11.78 3.71 -5.03
CA GLY A 317 -10.79 3.21 -4.08
C GLY A 317 -10.27 1.80 -4.39
N VAL A 318 -9.61 1.23 -3.40
CA VAL A 318 -8.99 -0.10 -3.42
C VAL A 318 -9.65 -0.96 -2.35
N ARG A 319 -9.93 -2.23 -2.65
CA ARG A 319 -10.44 -3.16 -1.65
C ARG A 319 -9.51 -3.19 -0.44
N ARG A 320 -10.10 -3.16 0.77
CA ARG A 320 -9.38 -3.18 2.04
C ARG A 320 -8.45 -1.97 2.29
N ARG A 321 -8.65 -0.85 1.60
CA ARG A 321 -7.98 0.43 1.86
C ARG A 321 -9.03 1.50 2.07
N PHE A 322 -9.44 1.71 3.33
CA PHE A 322 -10.59 2.54 3.71
C PHE A 322 -11.82 2.18 2.87
N ASP A 323 -12.10 0.88 2.78
CA ASP A 323 -13.09 0.30 1.88
C ASP A 323 -14.48 0.33 2.51
N TYR A 324 -15.35 1.20 2.03
CA TYR A 324 -16.75 1.23 2.46
C TYR A 324 -17.47 -0.05 2.07
N ARG A 325 -17.93 -0.78 3.09
CA ARG A 325 -18.79 -1.96 2.97
C ARG A 325 -20.25 -1.57 3.09
N ILE A 326 -20.57 -0.66 4.03
CA ILE A 326 -21.87 -0.02 4.19
C ILE A 326 -21.65 1.48 4.29
N ARG A 327 -22.45 2.27 3.57
CA ARG A 327 -22.39 3.72 3.64
C ARG A 327 -23.81 4.30 3.64
N GLU A 328 -24.51 4.07 4.73
CA GLU A 328 -25.87 4.52 4.93
C GLU A 328 -25.90 5.60 6.03
N LYS A 329 -27.03 6.30 6.16
CA LYS A 329 -27.18 7.38 7.14
C LYS A 329 -27.07 6.89 8.58
N GLU A 330 -27.63 5.72 8.83
CA GLU A 330 -27.77 5.10 10.14
C GLU A 330 -26.50 4.31 10.52
N LEU A 331 -25.79 3.76 9.55
CA LEU A 331 -24.64 2.91 9.77
C LEU A 331 -23.60 3.08 8.65
N VAL A 332 -22.35 3.26 9.07
CA VAL A 332 -21.18 3.20 8.16
C VAL A 332 -20.33 2.01 8.58
N TYR A 333 -19.90 1.18 7.61
CA TYR A 333 -18.94 0.11 7.82
C TYR A 333 -17.77 0.26 6.87
N ILE A 334 -16.57 0.38 7.43
CA ILE A 334 -15.30 0.55 6.70
C ILE A 334 -14.38 -0.62 7.03
N ASP A 335 -13.75 -1.20 6.00
CA ASP A 335 -12.68 -2.19 6.14
C ASP A 335 -11.34 -1.61 5.71
N ASP A 336 -10.31 -1.77 6.56
CA ASP A 336 -8.98 -1.28 6.27
C ASP A 336 -7.90 -2.33 6.58
N TYR A 337 -6.93 -2.43 5.69
CA TYR A 337 -5.78 -3.32 5.80
C TYR A 337 -4.78 -2.84 6.87
N ALA A 338 -4.97 -1.66 7.44
CA ALA A 338 -4.11 -1.05 8.44
C ALA A 338 -3.76 -2.04 9.57
N HIS A 339 -2.48 -2.28 9.79
CA HIS A 339 -1.96 -3.29 10.70
C HIS A 339 -0.69 -2.83 11.45
N HIS A 340 -0.24 -1.61 11.19
CA HIS A 340 0.80 -0.89 11.95
C HIS A 340 0.14 0.23 12.76
N PRO A 341 0.64 0.59 13.96
CA PRO A 341 0.03 1.63 14.80
C PRO A 341 -0.21 2.95 14.07
N GLN A 342 0.74 3.43 13.28
CA GLN A 342 0.62 4.68 12.53
C GLN A 342 -0.50 4.62 11.47
N GLU A 343 -0.62 3.48 10.75
CA GLU A 343 -1.69 3.29 9.76
C GLU A 343 -3.06 3.30 10.44
N ILE A 344 -3.20 2.56 11.55
CA ILE A 344 -4.42 2.49 12.35
C ILE A 344 -4.80 3.89 12.86
N GLU A 345 -3.83 4.65 13.35
CA GLU A 345 -4.05 6.02 13.84
C GLU A 345 -4.60 6.92 12.74
N ARG A 346 -3.96 6.93 11.55
CA ARG A 346 -4.40 7.71 10.39
C ARG A 346 -5.82 7.31 9.92
N THR A 347 -6.14 6.02 9.98
CA THR A 347 -7.47 5.52 9.63
C THR A 347 -8.51 5.99 10.63
N ILE A 348 -8.26 5.86 11.94
CA ILE A 348 -9.17 6.34 13.00
C ILE A 348 -9.37 7.85 12.90
N GLU A 349 -8.31 8.63 12.70
CA GLU A 349 -8.39 10.10 12.55
C GLU A 349 -9.20 10.48 11.31
N SER A 350 -9.04 9.77 10.20
CA SER A 350 -9.86 9.99 9.00
C SER A 350 -11.34 9.69 9.25
N VAL A 351 -11.66 8.61 9.97
CA VAL A 351 -13.05 8.31 10.35
C VAL A 351 -13.63 9.40 11.26
N ARG A 352 -12.86 9.83 12.26
CA ARG A 352 -13.27 10.92 13.16
C ARG A 352 -13.48 12.24 12.43
N TYR A 353 -12.66 12.54 11.43
CA TYR A 353 -12.79 13.74 10.61
C TYR A 353 -14.05 13.71 9.72
N LEU A 354 -14.33 12.56 9.10
CA LEU A 354 -15.48 12.36 8.21
C LEU A 354 -16.81 12.24 8.97
N TYR A 355 -16.77 11.63 10.15
CA TYR A 355 -17.93 11.29 10.97
C TYR A 355 -17.76 11.81 12.41
N PRO A 356 -17.68 13.14 12.63
CA PRO A 356 -17.53 13.69 13.96
C PRO A 356 -18.74 13.34 14.83
N ASN A 357 -18.50 13.03 16.11
CA ASN A 357 -19.52 12.69 17.11
C ASN A 357 -20.30 11.37 16.85
N LYS A 358 -19.85 10.53 15.92
CA LYS A 358 -20.41 9.21 15.71
C LYS A 358 -19.71 8.17 16.59
N ARG A 359 -20.50 7.23 17.14
CA ARG A 359 -19.99 6.13 17.96
C ARG A 359 -19.22 5.15 17.09
N LEU A 360 -17.92 5.02 17.30
CA LEU A 360 -16.99 4.24 16.51
C LEU A 360 -16.59 2.95 17.23
N VAL A 361 -17.02 1.81 16.67
CA VAL A 361 -16.64 0.48 17.12
C VAL A 361 -15.54 -0.04 16.22
N GLY A 362 -14.34 -0.28 16.77
CA GLY A 362 -13.21 -0.84 16.05
C GLY A 362 -13.02 -2.33 16.32
N ILE A 363 -12.85 -3.11 15.27
CA ILE A 363 -12.53 -4.54 15.31
C ILE A 363 -11.10 -4.69 14.81
N PHE A 364 -10.19 -5.13 15.67
CA PHE A 364 -8.78 -5.22 15.32
C PHE A 364 -8.25 -6.65 15.44
N GLN A 365 -7.61 -7.14 14.38
CA GLN A 365 -6.85 -8.38 14.39
C GLN A 365 -5.35 -8.07 14.34
N PRO A 366 -4.60 -8.29 15.45
CA PRO A 366 -3.15 -8.15 15.41
C PRO A 366 -2.53 -9.15 14.41
N HIS A 367 -1.51 -8.69 13.67
CA HIS A 367 -0.80 -9.48 12.68
C HIS A 367 0.65 -9.66 13.11
N LEU A 368 1.12 -10.91 13.21
CA LEU A 368 2.42 -11.36 13.71
C LEU A 368 2.60 -11.22 15.24
N TYR A 369 3.20 -12.23 15.85
CA TYR A 369 3.53 -12.19 17.28
C TYR A 369 4.65 -11.18 17.58
N SER A 370 5.68 -11.12 16.74
CA SER A 370 6.78 -10.17 16.89
C SER A 370 6.27 -8.73 16.90
N ARG A 371 5.52 -8.32 15.88
CA ARG A 371 4.94 -6.98 15.77
C ARG A 371 4.02 -6.67 16.94
N THR A 372 3.18 -7.63 17.36
CA THR A 372 2.28 -7.44 18.51
C THR A 372 3.04 -7.20 19.81
N ARG A 373 4.19 -7.87 20.00
CA ARG A 373 5.08 -7.66 21.15
C ARG A 373 5.72 -6.28 21.09
N ASP A 374 6.35 -5.97 19.97
CA ASP A 374 7.23 -4.82 19.81
C ASP A 374 6.45 -3.48 19.85
N PHE A 375 5.23 -3.46 19.34
CA PHE A 375 4.36 -2.28 19.29
C PHE A 375 3.15 -2.33 20.23
N ALA A 376 3.22 -3.14 21.31
CA ALA A 376 2.07 -3.33 22.20
C ALA A 376 1.55 -2.03 22.84
N ASP A 377 2.44 -1.11 23.21
CA ASP A 377 2.08 0.17 23.84
C ASP A 377 1.50 1.15 22.81
N GLU A 378 2.09 1.21 21.63
CA GLU A 378 1.59 2.03 20.52
C GLU A 378 0.22 1.55 20.05
N PHE A 379 0.01 0.24 19.88
CA PHE A 379 -1.31 -0.32 19.59
C PHE A 379 -2.34 0.08 20.66
N ALA A 380 -1.97 -0.06 21.93
CA ALA A 380 -2.88 0.32 23.01
C ALA A 380 -3.23 1.81 22.95
N ARG A 381 -2.23 2.68 22.74
CA ARG A 381 -2.43 4.14 22.63
C ARG A 381 -3.38 4.49 21.48
N VAL A 382 -3.15 3.95 20.28
CA VAL A 382 -3.96 4.33 19.11
C VAL A 382 -5.36 3.74 19.16
N LEU A 383 -5.53 2.51 19.65
CA LEU A 383 -6.82 1.86 19.78
C LEU A 383 -7.68 2.50 20.90
N SER A 384 -7.05 3.15 21.89
CA SER A 384 -7.78 3.92 22.91
C SER A 384 -8.53 5.13 22.36
N LYS A 385 -8.29 5.54 21.09
CA LYS A 385 -9.06 6.58 20.39
C LYS A 385 -10.44 6.10 19.89
N LEU A 386 -10.72 4.79 19.95
CA LEU A 386 -12.02 4.20 19.62
C LEU A 386 -12.97 4.29 20.80
N ASP A 387 -14.28 4.33 20.55
CA ASP A 387 -15.28 4.30 21.64
C ASP A 387 -15.42 2.88 22.20
N GLU A 388 -15.37 1.88 21.32
CA GLU A 388 -15.39 0.47 21.70
C GLU A 388 -14.39 -0.33 20.87
N ILE A 389 -13.76 -1.32 21.51
CA ILE A 389 -12.72 -2.13 20.92
C ILE A 389 -13.09 -3.60 21.01
N VAL A 390 -13.17 -4.24 19.84
CA VAL A 390 -13.31 -5.68 19.71
C VAL A 390 -12.00 -6.23 19.16
N MET A 391 -11.22 -6.87 19.99
CA MET A 391 -9.95 -7.46 19.59
C MET A 391 -10.12 -8.93 19.24
N MET A 392 -9.49 -9.36 18.14
CA MET A 392 -9.45 -10.76 17.71
C MET A 392 -8.13 -11.44 18.12
N PRO A 393 -8.06 -12.78 18.10
CA PRO A 393 -6.79 -13.49 18.25
C PRO A 393 -5.74 -13.05 17.23
N ILE A 394 -4.45 -13.12 17.60
CA ILE A 394 -3.34 -12.77 16.71
C ILE A 394 -3.35 -13.70 15.50
N TYR A 395 -3.25 -13.13 14.29
CA TYR A 395 -2.98 -13.87 13.07
C TYR A 395 -1.48 -14.12 12.94
N PRO A 396 -1.01 -15.39 12.99
CA PRO A 396 0.41 -15.69 13.11
C PRO A 396 1.17 -15.55 11.79
N ALA A 397 0.49 -15.59 10.63
CA ALA A 397 1.09 -15.69 9.31
C ALA A 397 2.16 -16.80 9.22
N ARG A 398 3.44 -16.45 9.33
CA ARG A 398 4.57 -17.39 9.25
C ARG A 398 5.24 -17.65 10.59
N GLU A 399 4.86 -16.92 11.62
CA GLU A 399 5.51 -16.99 12.93
C GLU A 399 4.96 -18.12 13.78
N LYS A 400 5.83 -18.66 14.65
CA LYS A 400 5.41 -19.53 15.75
C LYS A 400 4.96 -18.66 16.93
N PRO A 401 4.02 -19.15 17.77
CA PRO A 401 3.60 -18.44 18.97
C PRO A 401 4.80 -18.08 19.87
N ILE A 402 4.83 -16.83 20.33
CA ILE A 402 5.82 -16.33 21.30
C ILE A 402 5.19 -16.38 22.69
N LEU A 403 5.90 -16.99 23.64
CA LEU A 403 5.40 -17.14 25.01
C LEU A 403 5.07 -15.77 25.64
N GLY A 404 3.84 -15.64 26.17
CA GLY A 404 3.36 -14.42 26.81
C GLY A 404 2.82 -13.36 25.85
N VAL A 405 2.95 -13.52 24.52
CA VAL A 405 2.44 -12.60 23.53
C VAL A 405 1.05 -13.03 23.08
N THR A 406 0.05 -12.24 23.42
CA THR A 406 -1.36 -12.51 23.11
C THR A 406 -2.11 -11.20 22.85
N SER A 407 -3.25 -11.27 22.17
CA SER A 407 -4.14 -10.11 22.02
C SER A 407 -4.60 -9.54 23.37
N SER A 408 -4.78 -10.38 24.39
CA SER A 408 -5.11 -9.94 25.76
C SER A 408 -4.02 -9.09 26.40
N MET A 409 -2.75 -9.25 26.00
CA MET A 409 -1.64 -8.43 26.49
C MET A 409 -1.81 -6.97 26.04
N VAL A 410 -2.16 -6.74 24.79
CA VAL A 410 -2.45 -5.40 24.25
C VAL A 410 -3.75 -4.86 24.86
N LEU A 411 -4.81 -5.69 24.88
CA LEU A 411 -6.13 -5.28 25.35
C LEU A 411 -6.11 -4.76 26.80
N ARG A 412 -5.26 -5.34 27.67
CA ARG A 412 -5.11 -4.88 29.06
C ARG A 412 -4.51 -3.48 29.16
N LYS A 413 -3.67 -3.07 28.20
CA LYS A 413 -3.02 -1.75 28.17
C LYS A 413 -3.92 -0.65 27.60
N ILE A 414 -5.00 -1.00 26.91
CA ILE A 414 -5.94 -0.05 26.33
C ILE A 414 -6.73 0.63 27.44
N ASP A 415 -6.77 1.97 27.40
CA ASP A 415 -7.56 2.78 28.31
C ASP A 415 -8.99 2.95 27.78
N SER A 416 -9.82 1.93 27.96
CA SER A 416 -11.25 1.92 27.64
C SER A 416 -11.98 0.97 28.55
N MET A 417 -13.22 1.36 28.93
CA MET A 417 -14.13 0.48 29.68
C MET A 417 -14.85 -0.52 28.78
N SER A 418 -14.99 -0.21 27.48
CA SER A 418 -15.72 -1.03 26.49
C SER A 418 -14.71 -1.74 25.57
N LYS A 419 -14.17 -2.85 26.05
CA LYS A 419 -13.17 -3.64 25.33
C LYS A 419 -13.43 -5.13 25.45
N TYR A 420 -13.40 -5.83 24.33
CA TYR A 420 -13.80 -7.23 24.21
C TYR A 420 -12.71 -8.03 23.50
N LEU A 421 -12.56 -9.32 23.84
CA LEU A 421 -11.76 -10.28 23.11
C LEU A 421 -12.69 -11.33 22.52
N CYS A 422 -12.77 -11.41 21.19
CA CYS A 422 -13.78 -12.19 20.49
C CYS A 422 -13.17 -13.07 19.42
N THR A 423 -13.73 -14.26 19.24
CA THR A 423 -13.55 -15.06 18.01
C THR A 423 -14.35 -14.43 16.86
N PRO A 424 -14.09 -14.80 15.57
CA PRO A 424 -14.87 -14.30 14.46
C PRO A 424 -16.38 -14.46 14.61
N ASP A 425 -16.85 -15.60 15.13
CA ASP A 425 -18.30 -15.85 15.32
C ASP A 425 -18.89 -14.99 16.44
N GLN A 426 -18.15 -14.77 17.53
CA GLN A 426 -18.58 -13.86 18.60
C GLN A 426 -18.64 -12.40 18.14
N VAL A 427 -17.81 -11.99 17.18
CA VAL A 427 -17.87 -10.64 16.58
C VAL A 427 -19.22 -10.42 15.88
N LEU A 428 -19.71 -11.43 15.14
CA LEU A 428 -21.00 -11.35 14.43
C LEU A 428 -22.20 -11.18 15.37
N GLU A 429 -22.12 -11.70 16.58
CA GLU A 429 -23.17 -11.58 17.60
C GLU A 429 -23.03 -10.24 18.35
N LEU A 430 -21.81 -9.87 18.75
CA LEU A 430 -21.55 -8.73 19.62
C LEU A 430 -21.76 -7.39 18.89
N VAL A 431 -21.15 -7.23 17.70
CA VAL A 431 -21.07 -5.90 17.05
C VAL A 431 -22.44 -5.32 16.71
N PRO A 432 -23.42 -6.08 16.18
CA PRO A 432 -24.77 -5.55 16.00
C PRO A 432 -25.44 -5.16 17.32
N ALA A 433 -25.22 -5.93 18.39
CA ALA A 433 -25.79 -5.64 19.72
C ALA A 433 -25.24 -4.36 20.37
N LEU A 434 -24.07 -3.90 19.94
CA LEU A 434 -23.49 -2.63 20.37
C LEU A 434 -24.15 -1.40 19.71
N CYS A 435 -24.98 -1.57 18.69
CA CYS A 435 -25.66 -0.51 17.94
C CYS A 435 -24.69 0.61 17.51
N PRO A 436 -23.63 0.31 16.74
CA PRO A 436 -22.64 1.29 16.31
C PRO A 436 -23.20 2.28 15.29
N ASP A 437 -22.72 3.53 15.27
CA ASP A 437 -22.90 4.43 14.14
C ASP A 437 -21.88 4.13 13.03
N VAL A 438 -20.63 3.81 13.44
CA VAL A 438 -19.54 3.45 12.54
C VAL A 438 -18.85 2.18 13.02
N VAL A 439 -18.68 1.22 12.12
CA VAL A 439 -17.89 0.02 12.33
C VAL A 439 -16.61 0.13 11.51
N LEU A 440 -15.48 -0.24 12.10
CA LEU A 440 -14.17 -0.22 11.45
C LEU A 440 -13.47 -1.57 11.68
N THR A 441 -13.22 -2.35 10.61
CA THR A 441 -12.34 -3.52 10.68
C THR A 441 -10.93 -3.15 10.29
N LEU A 442 -9.94 -3.63 11.07
CA LEU A 442 -8.51 -3.29 10.96
C LEU A 442 -7.68 -4.57 11.02
N GLY A 443 -6.78 -4.78 10.06
CA GLY A 443 -5.81 -5.86 10.09
C GLY A 443 -5.47 -6.47 8.74
N ALA A 444 -4.28 -7.07 8.65
CA ALA A 444 -3.74 -7.70 7.44
C ALA A 444 -3.92 -9.23 7.41
N GLY A 445 -4.54 -9.80 8.46
CA GLY A 445 -4.77 -11.23 8.60
C GLY A 445 -6.06 -11.73 7.95
N ASP A 446 -6.55 -12.88 8.41
CA ASP A 446 -7.76 -13.54 7.91
C ASP A 446 -9.07 -12.87 8.39
N ILE A 447 -8.98 -11.70 9.01
CA ILE A 447 -10.12 -10.81 9.27
C ILE A 447 -10.89 -10.48 7.98
N ASP A 448 -10.24 -10.53 6.81
CA ASP A 448 -10.87 -10.34 5.51
C ASP A 448 -12.01 -11.34 5.23
N ARG A 449 -11.93 -12.56 5.78
CA ARG A 449 -13.00 -13.57 5.71
C ARG A 449 -14.21 -13.23 6.59
N LEU A 450 -13.98 -12.43 7.65
CA LEU A 450 -15.05 -11.95 8.51
C LEU A 450 -15.85 -10.80 7.84
N VAL A 451 -15.18 -9.95 7.07
CA VAL A 451 -15.75 -8.73 6.49
C VAL A 451 -17.08 -8.97 5.75
N PRO A 452 -17.19 -9.89 4.76
CA PRO A 452 -18.46 -10.10 4.06
C PRO A 452 -19.56 -10.68 4.97
N ARG A 453 -19.20 -11.51 5.96
CA ARG A 453 -20.15 -12.08 6.92
C ARG A 453 -20.70 -11.00 7.85
N LEU A 454 -19.82 -10.14 8.35
CA LEU A 454 -20.22 -9.02 9.21
C LEU A 454 -21.07 -8.00 8.44
N GLU A 455 -20.72 -7.71 7.18
CA GLU A 455 -21.53 -6.86 6.32
C GLU A 455 -22.97 -7.40 6.17
N ALA A 456 -23.12 -8.69 5.87
CA ALA A 456 -24.42 -9.34 5.74
C ALA A 456 -25.22 -9.24 7.05
N THR A 457 -24.60 -9.59 8.19
CA THR A 457 -25.24 -9.50 9.52
C THR A 457 -25.65 -8.09 9.87
N LEU A 458 -24.83 -7.09 9.59
CA LEU A 458 -25.15 -5.68 9.87
C LEU A 458 -26.32 -5.18 9.01
N ARG A 459 -26.37 -5.57 7.72
CA ARG A 459 -27.50 -5.22 6.83
C ARG A 459 -28.81 -5.86 7.27
N GLU A 460 -28.79 -7.10 7.76
CA GLU A 460 -29.97 -7.78 8.31
C GLU A 460 -30.51 -7.07 9.56
N ASN A 461 -29.65 -6.51 10.39
CA ASN A 461 -30.04 -5.77 11.60
C ASN A 461 -30.49 -4.32 11.33
N MET A 462 -30.32 -3.82 10.11
CA MET A 462 -30.85 -2.50 9.70
C MET A 462 -32.29 -2.56 9.18
N LEU A 463 -32.79 -3.73 8.84
CA LEU A 463 -34.15 -3.99 8.36
C LEU A 463 -35.11 -4.18 9.53
#